data_2374c07bf76048b9e08391729da70352
#
_entry.id   2374c07bf76048b9e08391729da70352
#
_cell.length_a   1.000
_cell.length_b   1.000
_cell.length_c   1.000
_cell.angle_alpha   90.00
_cell.angle_beta   90.00
_cell.angle_gamma   90.00
#
_symmetry.space_group_name_H-M   'P 1'
#
loop_
_entity.id
_entity.type
_entity.pdbx_description
1 polymer ?
#
loop_
_entity_poly.entity_id
_entity_poly.type
_entity_poly.pdbx_seq_one_letter_code
_entity_poly.pdbx_strand_id
1 'polypeptide(L)'
;MYTRIDSRLPKTLLLMYSRQEGLDQPQYTVEQQDKQFRGRVRLGEDHYGSTSWEKNKKFAEQGAALVAVKCLEITADLIHWRQAATGDTAS
;
A
#
# COMPACT_ATOMS: atom_id res chain seq x y z
N MET A 1 16.20 -15.32 0.19
CA MET A 1 15.59 -15.10 0.19
C MET A 1 14.97 -14.64 -0.19
N TYR A 2 14.52 -14.74 -0.14
CA TYR A 2 13.74 -14.38 -0.51
C TYR A 2 13.34 -13.47 -0.28
N THR A 3 13.60 -13.15 -0.48
CA THR A 3 13.08 -12.48 -0.27
C THR A 3 11.99 -12.31 -0.25
N ARG A 4 12.07 -12.65 -0.39
CA ARG A 4 10.90 -12.59 -0.36
C ARG A 4 10.40 -11.33 -0.39
N ILE A 5 9.65 -11.11 -1.24
CA ILE A 5 8.95 -9.90 -1.15
C ILE A 5 8.40 -9.79 0.20
N ASP A 6 8.65 -8.71 0.78
CA ASP A 6 8.17 -8.50 2.11
C ASP A 6 6.73 -8.00 2.04
N SER A 7 5.80 -8.90 2.28
CA SER A 7 4.40 -8.56 2.23
C SER A 7 3.98 -7.62 3.35
N ARG A 8 4.91 -7.32 4.27
CA ARG A 8 4.62 -6.37 5.34
C ARG A 8 4.89 -4.93 4.95
N LEU A 9 5.54 -4.72 3.81
CA LEU A 9 5.74 -3.35 3.33
C LEU A 9 4.42 -2.74 2.93
N PRO A 10 4.16 -1.50 3.35
CA PRO A 10 2.84 -0.88 3.09
C PRO A 10 2.46 -0.86 1.61
N LYS A 11 3.39 -0.54 0.72
CA LYS A 11 3.08 -0.50 -0.71
C LYS A 11 2.68 -1.86 -1.23
N THR A 12 3.35 -2.90 -0.76
CA THR A 12 3.03 -4.26 -1.18
C THR A 12 1.65 -4.67 -0.69
N LEU A 13 1.35 -4.39 0.56
CA LEU A 13 0.03 -4.70 1.11
C LEU A 13 -1.06 -3.98 0.35
N LEU A 14 -0.84 -2.71 0.06
CA LEU A 14 -1.84 -1.92 -0.63
C LEU A 14 -2.07 -2.42 -2.05
N LEU A 15 -1.01 -2.81 -2.73
CA LEU A 15 -1.13 -3.36 -4.07
C LEU A 15 -1.92 -4.67 -4.06
N MET A 16 -1.61 -5.54 -3.13
CA MET A 16 -2.32 -6.81 -3.03
C MET A 16 -3.79 -6.60 -2.69
N TYR A 17 -4.05 -5.65 -1.81
CA TYR A 17 -5.42 -5.31 -1.45
C TYR A 17 -6.20 -4.79 -2.66
N SER A 18 -5.58 -3.91 -3.45
CA SER A 18 -6.27 -3.35 -4.60
C SER A 18 -6.63 -4.44 -5.61
N ARG A 19 -5.73 -5.39 -5.83
CA ARG A 19 -6.00 -6.49 -6.74
C ARG A 19 -7.11 -7.38 -6.22
N GLN A 20 -7.09 -7.63 -4.93
CA GLN A 20 -8.08 -8.49 -4.29
C GLN A 20 -9.48 -7.89 -4.35
N GLU A 21 -9.56 -6.56 -4.23
CA GLU A 21 -10.84 -5.86 -4.25
C GLU A 21 -11.25 -5.40 -5.64
N GLY A 22 -10.48 -5.72 -6.66
CA GLY A 22 -10.83 -5.35 -8.02
C GLY A 22 -10.67 -3.87 -8.31
N LEU A 23 -9.82 -3.20 -7.57
CA LEU A 23 -9.55 -1.78 -7.74
C LEU A 23 -8.40 -1.57 -8.70
N ASP A 24 -8.32 -0.37 -9.25
CA ASP A 24 -7.16 0.01 -10.04
C ASP A 24 -5.93 0.05 -9.15
N GLN A 25 -4.78 -0.08 -9.79
CA GLN A 25 -3.51 -0.01 -9.11
C GLN A 25 -3.38 1.30 -8.35
N PRO A 26 -2.83 1.27 -7.12
CA PRO A 26 -2.65 2.51 -6.37
C PRO A 26 -1.77 3.50 -7.12
N GLN A 27 -2.18 4.77 -7.09
CA GLN A 27 -1.47 5.84 -7.78
C GLN A 27 -0.81 6.74 -6.75
N TYR A 28 0.51 6.86 -6.83
CA TYR A 28 1.28 7.65 -5.87
C TYR A 28 1.67 8.98 -6.46
N THR A 29 1.60 10.01 -5.62
CA THR A 29 2.06 11.34 -5.95
C THR A 29 3.00 11.77 -4.83
N VAL A 30 4.11 12.38 -5.20
CA VAL A 30 5.08 12.83 -4.21
C VAL A 30 5.25 14.34 -4.34
N GLU A 31 5.14 14.99 -3.21
CA GLU A 31 5.32 16.42 -3.08
C GLU A 31 6.71 16.67 -2.56
N GLN A 32 7.41 17.63 -3.14
CA GLN A 32 8.77 17.95 -2.70
C GLN A 32 8.83 19.40 -2.18
N GLN A 33 9.47 19.57 -1.05
CA GLN A 33 9.72 20.88 -0.48
C GLN A 33 11.15 20.86 0.06
N ASP A 34 12.00 21.68 -0.52
CA ASP A 34 13.43 21.67 -0.23
C ASP A 34 13.99 20.29 -0.53
N LYS A 35 14.57 19.63 0.47
CA LYS A 35 15.14 18.30 0.29
C LYS A 35 14.29 17.22 0.93
N GLN A 36 13.02 17.53 1.15
CA GLN A 36 12.11 16.60 1.80
C GLN A 36 10.97 16.25 0.88
N PHE A 37 10.38 15.08 1.12
CA PHE A 37 9.32 14.53 0.28
C PHE A 37 8.16 14.07 1.14
N ARG A 38 6.96 14.26 0.62
CA ARG A 38 5.75 13.81 1.30
C ARG A 38 4.86 13.13 0.28
N GLY A 39 4.33 11.97 0.64
CA GLY A 39 3.60 11.15 -0.32
C GLY A 39 2.10 11.19 -0.13
N ARG A 40 1.42 10.91 -1.22
CA ARG A 40 -0.01 10.75 -1.27
C ARG A 40 -0.32 9.58 -2.19
N VAL A 41 -1.37 8.84 -1.87
CA VAL A 41 -1.78 7.72 -2.72
C VAL A 41 -3.28 7.81 -2.96
N ARG A 42 -3.67 7.49 -4.19
CA ARG A 42 -5.08 7.34 -4.55
C ARG A 42 -5.38 5.87 -4.74
N LEU A 43 -6.44 5.40 -4.11
CA LEU A 43 -6.89 4.03 -4.23
C LEU A 43 -8.37 4.06 -4.54
N GLY A 44 -8.73 3.70 -5.78
CA GLY A 44 -10.09 3.88 -6.24
C GLY A 44 -10.45 5.36 -6.25
N GLU A 45 -11.46 5.73 -5.51
CA GLU A 45 -11.87 7.13 -5.41
C GLU A 45 -11.38 7.77 -4.12
N ASP A 46 -10.66 7.03 -3.29
CA ASP A 46 -10.20 7.54 -2.02
C ASP A 46 -8.75 7.98 -2.08
N HIS A 47 -8.43 8.97 -1.28
CA HIS A 47 -7.09 9.54 -1.22
C HIS A 47 -6.56 9.44 0.20
N TYR A 48 -5.28 9.12 0.31
CA TYR A 48 -4.61 9.03 1.59
C TYR A 48 -3.28 9.74 1.48
N GLY A 49 -2.91 10.47 2.50
CA GLY A 49 -1.66 11.19 2.46
C GLY A 49 -0.97 11.20 3.81
N SER A 50 0.35 11.11 3.76
CA SER A 50 1.16 11.22 4.97
C SER A 50 1.42 12.69 5.27
N THR A 51 1.45 13.03 6.55
CA THR A 51 1.84 14.37 6.97
C THR A 51 3.33 14.46 7.26
N SER A 52 4.02 13.33 7.22
CA SER A 52 5.44 13.27 7.51
C SER A 52 6.27 13.61 6.28
N TRP A 53 7.34 14.38 6.50
CA TRP A 53 8.30 14.67 5.46
C TRP A 53 9.43 13.65 5.54
N GLU A 54 9.77 13.08 4.40
CA GLU A 54 10.76 12.01 4.33
C GLU A 54 11.99 12.43 3.55
N LYS A 55 13.04 11.66 3.68
CA LYS A 55 14.32 11.98 3.06
C LYS A 55 14.33 11.70 1.56
N ASN A 56 13.49 10.80 1.09
CA ASN A 56 13.46 10.49 -0.32
C ASN A 56 12.06 10.06 -0.75
N LYS A 57 11.89 9.97 -2.07
CA LYS A 57 10.57 9.66 -2.63
C LYS A 57 10.07 8.28 -2.23
N LYS A 58 10.96 7.33 -2.14
CA LYS A 58 10.58 5.97 -1.81
C LYS A 58 9.95 5.90 -0.42
N PHE A 59 10.55 6.55 0.55
CA PHE A 59 9.99 6.60 1.89
C PHE A 59 8.70 7.40 1.93
N ALA A 60 8.60 8.44 1.10
CA ALA A 60 7.38 9.23 1.04
C ALA A 60 6.21 8.39 0.53
N GLU A 61 6.45 7.58 -0.49
CA GLU A 61 5.41 6.70 -1.01
C GLU A 61 5.02 5.63 0.00
N GLN A 62 6.00 5.06 0.69
CA GLN A 62 5.71 4.08 1.73
C GLN A 62 4.90 4.71 2.87
N GLY A 63 5.21 5.96 3.20
CA GLY A 63 4.45 6.67 4.22
C GLY A 63 2.98 6.83 3.84
N ALA A 64 2.74 7.21 2.59
CA ALA A 64 1.36 7.35 2.11
C ALA A 64 0.64 6.01 2.13
N ALA A 65 1.33 4.96 1.68
CA ALA A 65 0.75 3.63 1.68
C ALA A 65 0.43 3.17 3.10
N LEU A 66 1.30 3.51 4.05
CA LEU A 66 1.08 3.14 5.44
C LEU A 66 -0.19 3.79 5.99
N VAL A 67 -0.43 5.05 5.64
CA VAL A 67 -1.65 5.72 6.06
C VAL A 67 -2.86 4.97 5.52
N ALA A 68 -2.83 4.63 4.23
CA ALA A 68 -3.94 3.91 3.63
C ALA A 68 -4.14 2.54 4.27
N VAL A 69 -3.04 1.84 4.51
CA VAL A 69 -3.11 0.51 5.13
C VAL A 69 -3.74 0.58 6.51
N LYS A 70 -3.37 1.58 7.28
CA LYS A 70 -3.94 1.74 8.62
C LYS A 70 -5.40 2.15 8.57
N CYS A 71 -5.75 3.06 7.69
CA CYS A 71 -7.13 3.51 7.57
C CYS A 71 -8.06 2.40 7.10
N LEU A 72 -7.56 1.52 6.24
CA LEU A 72 -8.33 0.42 5.72
C LEU A 72 -8.19 -0.85 6.54
N GLU A 73 -7.35 -0.81 7.56
CA GLU A 73 -7.08 -1.95 8.45
C GLU A 73 -6.64 -3.18 7.67
N ILE A 74 -5.77 -2.96 6.69
CA ILE A 74 -5.22 -4.03 5.88
C ILE A 74 -4.07 -4.69 6.62
N THR A 75 -4.11 -6.01 6.72
CA THR A 75 -3.02 -6.76 7.34
C THR A 75 -2.57 -7.85 6.38
N ALA A 76 -1.33 -8.30 6.58
CA ALA A 76 -0.80 -9.39 5.77
C ALA A 76 -1.63 -10.65 5.95
N ASP A 77 -2.09 -10.90 7.18
CA ASP A 77 -2.90 -12.07 7.46
C ASP A 77 -4.23 -12.02 6.73
N LEU A 78 -4.85 -10.86 6.69
CA LEU A 78 -6.13 -10.71 6.02
C LEU A 78 -6.00 -11.04 4.54
N ILE A 79 -4.98 -10.50 3.89
CA ILE A 79 -4.77 -10.73 2.47
C ILE A 79 -4.44 -12.18 2.22
N HIS A 80 -3.58 -12.75 3.02
CA HIS A 80 -3.22 -14.15 2.88
C HIS A 80 -4.42 -15.06 3.06
N TRP A 81 -5.23 -14.78 4.07
CA TRP A 81 -6.41 -15.56 4.34
C TRP A 81 -7.39 -15.55 3.16
N ARG A 82 -7.62 -14.38 2.59
CA ARG A 82 -8.56 -14.25 1.48
C ARG A 82 -8.05 -14.97 0.24
N GLN A 83 -6.75 -14.91 -0.01
CA GLN A 83 -6.17 -15.61 -1.13
C GLN A 83 -6.31 -17.13 -0.97
N ALA A 84 -6.09 -17.62 0.23
CA ALA A 84 -6.23 -19.03 0.51
C ALA A 84 -7.69 -19.47 0.32
N ALA A 85 -8.62 -18.68 0.82
CA ALA A 85 -10.03 -18.99 0.70
C ALA A 85 -10.46 -19.02 -0.76
N THR A 86 -9.95 -18.05 -1.54
CA THR A 86 -10.27 -18.02 -2.97
C THR A 86 -9.70 -19.24 -3.67
N GLY A 87 -8.50 -19.64 -3.30
CA GLY A 87 -7.89 -20.83 -3.88
C GLY A 87 -8.69 -22.06 -3.58
N ASP A 88 -9.15 -22.21 -2.36
CA ASP A 88 -9.97 -23.34 -1.97
C ASP A 88 -11.26 -23.35 -2.76
N THR A 89 -11.85 -22.21 -2.94
CA THR A 89 -13.09 -22.11 -3.68
C THR A 89 -12.89 -22.54 -5.12
N ALA A 90 -11.74 -22.17 -5.67
CA ALA A 90 -11.45 -22.51 -7.05
C ALA A 90 -11.24 -24.00 -7.24
N SER A 91 -10.86 -24.68 -6.21
CA SER A 91 -10.65 -26.12 -6.31
C SER A 91 -11.94 -26.86 -6.06
#